data_01b4e11692744f8e633d7d2f3a66fac8
#
_entry.id   01b4e11692744f8e633d7d2f3a66fac8
#
_cell.length_a   1.000
_cell.length_b   1.000
_cell.length_c   1.000
_cell.angle_alpha   90.00
_cell.angle_beta   90.00
_cell.angle_gamma   90.00
#
_symmetry.space_group_name_H-M   'P 1'
#
loop_
_entity.id
_entity.type
_entity.pdbx_description
1 polymer ?
#
loop_
_entity_poly.entity_id
_entity_poly.type
_entity_poly.pdbx_seq_one_letter_code
_entity_poly.pdbx_strand_id
1 'polypeptide(L)' 'MYTFGINDEEFIRGKVPMTKAEVRAMIMVKARIAPEDTVVDIGAGTGSITVEAALCANKGIVYALSLI' A
#
# COMPACT_ATOMS: atom_id res chain seq x y z
N MET A 1 -11.75 -12.32 0.87
CA MET A 1 -10.55 -11.61 1.36
C MET A 1 -10.32 -10.36 0.52
N TYR A 2 -9.93 -9.28 1.17
CA TYR A 2 -9.63 -8.03 0.50
C TYR A 2 -8.20 -8.05 -0.03
N THR A 3 -7.98 -7.56 -1.25
CA THR A 3 -6.65 -7.35 -1.78
C THR A 3 -6.25 -5.88 -1.74
N PHE A 4 -7.24 -4.99 -1.72
CA PHE A 4 -7.04 -3.55 -1.51
C PHE A 4 -8.36 -2.94 -1.07
N GLY A 5 -8.36 -1.63 -0.82
CA GLY A 5 -9.57 -0.93 -0.40
C GLY A 5 -9.77 -0.93 1.12
N ILE A 6 -8.67 -1.02 1.87
CA ILE A 6 -8.73 -0.99 3.33
C ILE A 6 -9.13 0.41 3.80
N ASN A 7 -10.03 0.50 4.77
CA ASN A 7 -10.44 1.78 5.35
C ASN A 7 -9.30 2.41 6.14
N ASP A 8 -9.24 3.75 6.13
CA ASP A 8 -8.17 4.47 6.81
C ASP A 8 -8.08 4.14 8.29
N GLU A 9 -9.22 3.89 8.94
CA GLU A 9 -9.30 3.62 10.39
C GLU A 9 -8.64 2.30 10.77
N GLU A 10 -8.39 1.42 9.82
CA GLU A 10 -7.75 0.12 10.09
C GLU A 10 -6.23 0.23 10.16
N PHE A 11 -5.67 1.40 9.89
CA PHE A 11 -4.23 1.62 9.99
C PHE A 11 -3.90 2.39 11.26
N ILE A 12 -2.77 2.03 11.89
CA ILE A 12 -2.24 2.79 13.01
C ILE A 12 -1.60 4.06 12.45
N ARG A 13 -2.07 5.22 12.90
CA ARG A 13 -1.61 6.51 12.42
C ARG A 13 -1.08 7.34 13.59
N GLY A 14 0.07 7.95 13.38
CA GLY A 14 0.55 9.02 14.24
C GLY A 14 0.28 10.36 13.58
N LYS A 15 1.30 11.22 13.58
CA LYS A 15 1.23 12.54 12.95
C LYS A 15 1.67 12.50 11.49
N VAL A 16 2.06 11.33 10.99
CA VAL A 16 2.52 11.17 9.61
C VAL A 16 1.31 11.18 8.68
N PRO A 17 1.34 11.98 7.60
CA PRO A 17 0.26 11.96 6.63
C PRO A 17 0.10 10.57 6.01
N MET A 18 -1.15 10.19 5.77
CA MET A 18 -1.48 8.92 5.16
C MET A 18 -2.28 9.15 3.88
N THR A 19 -1.98 8.38 2.83
CA THR A 19 -2.77 8.42 1.60
C THR A 19 -4.19 7.96 1.89
N LYS A 20 -5.17 8.80 1.55
CA LYS A 20 -6.58 8.49 1.78
C LYS A 20 -7.02 7.24 1.05
N ALA A 21 -7.98 6.52 1.62
CA ALA A 21 -8.46 5.25 1.07
C ALA A 21 -8.89 5.36 -0.39
N GLU A 22 -9.60 6.42 -0.77
CA GLU A 22 -10.07 6.62 -2.14
C GLU A 22 -8.91 6.79 -3.12
N VAL A 23 -7.89 7.56 -2.73
CA VAL A 23 -6.69 7.75 -3.55
C VAL A 23 -5.89 6.45 -3.60
N ARG A 24 -5.77 5.78 -2.48
CA ARG A 24 -5.07 4.50 -2.36
C ARG A 24 -5.69 3.45 -3.29
N ALA A 25 -7.01 3.35 -3.29
CA ALA A 25 -7.73 2.43 -4.16
C ALA A 25 -7.46 2.73 -5.65
N MET A 26 -7.43 4.01 -6.02
CA MET A 26 -7.12 4.40 -7.39
C MET A 26 -5.69 4.00 -7.77
N ILE A 27 -4.73 4.19 -6.86
CA ILE A 27 -3.35 3.79 -7.09
C ILE A 27 -3.28 2.28 -7.32
N MET A 28 -3.96 1.49 -6.49
CA MET A 28 -3.95 0.04 -6.63
C MET A 28 -4.55 -0.41 -7.96
N VAL A 29 -5.64 0.21 -8.39
CA VAL A 29 -6.27 -0.10 -9.68
C VAL A 29 -5.32 0.21 -10.83
N LYS A 30 -4.67 1.38 -10.79
CA LYS A 30 -3.77 1.80 -11.87
C LYS A 30 -2.46 1.02 -11.88
N ALA A 31 -1.97 0.60 -10.72
CA ALA A 31 -0.71 -0.13 -10.62
C ALA A 31 -0.80 -1.54 -11.19
N ARG A 32 -1.99 -2.16 -11.15
CA ARG A 32 -2.24 -3.49 -11.71
C ARG A 32 -1.24 -4.53 -11.22
N ILE A 33 -1.07 -4.56 -9.89
CA ILE A 33 -0.09 -5.46 -9.27
C ILE A 33 -0.56 -6.91 -9.37
N ALA A 34 0.30 -7.77 -9.92
CA ALA A 34 0.06 -9.21 -9.99
C ALA A 34 0.64 -9.91 -8.74
N PRO A 35 0.14 -11.11 -8.39
CA PRO A 35 0.57 -11.79 -7.16
C PRO A 35 2.07 -12.02 -7.05
N GLU A 36 2.79 -12.18 -8.15
CA GLU A 36 4.22 -12.49 -8.15
C GLU A 36 5.10 -11.27 -8.40
N ASP A 37 4.52 -10.08 -8.43
CA ASP A 37 5.28 -8.87 -8.74
C ASP A 37 6.22 -8.47 -7.61
N THR A 38 7.29 -7.78 -7.99
CA THR A 38 8.15 -7.05 -7.08
C THR A 38 7.73 -5.60 -7.13
N VAL A 39 7.41 -5.03 -5.97
CA VAL A 39 6.91 -3.66 -5.86
C VAL A 39 7.86 -2.86 -4.98
N VAL A 40 8.13 -1.62 -5.38
CA VAL A 40 8.91 -0.68 -4.55
C VAL A 40 8.02 0.52 -4.24
N ASP A 41 7.82 0.77 -2.95
CA ASP A 41 7.03 1.90 -2.46
C ASP A 41 8.00 2.93 -1.88
N ILE A 42 8.25 3.98 -2.64
CA ILE A 42 9.19 5.04 -2.24
C ILE A 42 8.42 6.12 -1.48
N GLY A 43 8.93 6.47 -0.28
CA GLY A 43 8.25 7.43 0.58
C GLY A 43 7.01 6.83 1.22
N ALA A 44 7.13 5.62 1.73
CA ALA A 44 6.00 4.84 2.22
C ALA A 44 5.20 5.50 3.35
N GLY A 45 5.84 6.36 4.15
CA GLY A 45 5.16 7.04 5.25
C GLY A 45 4.58 6.05 6.26
N THR A 46 3.24 6.05 6.41
CA THR A 46 2.56 5.12 7.34
C THR A 46 2.57 3.68 6.86
N GLY A 47 2.93 3.44 5.60
CA GLY A 47 2.92 2.11 5.02
C GLY A 47 1.57 1.64 4.50
N SER A 48 0.58 2.54 4.39
CA SER A 48 -0.75 2.13 3.94
C SER A 48 -0.74 1.59 2.51
N ILE A 49 -0.02 2.23 1.60
CA ILE A 49 0.16 1.74 0.22
C ILE A 49 0.95 0.42 0.24
N THR A 50 2.00 0.35 1.07
CA THR A 50 2.83 -0.85 1.19
C THR A 50 2.01 -2.07 1.58
N VAL A 51 1.12 -1.92 2.57
CA VAL A 51 0.27 -3.01 3.04
C VAL A 51 -0.67 -3.48 1.94
N GLU A 52 -1.34 -2.55 1.25
CA GLU A 52 -2.25 -2.93 0.18
C GLU A 52 -1.51 -3.56 -1.01
N ALA A 53 -0.32 -3.04 -1.34
CA ALA A 53 0.50 -3.63 -2.38
C ALA A 53 0.92 -5.06 -2.01
N ALA A 54 1.24 -5.30 -0.74
CA ALA A 54 1.61 -6.64 -0.27
C ALA A 54 0.45 -7.63 -0.38
N LEU A 55 -0.76 -7.18 -0.13
CA LEU A 55 -1.95 -8.01 -0.29
C LEU A 55 -2.16 -8.40 -1.75
N CYS A 56 -1.84 -7.52 -2.69
CA CYS A 56 -1.92 -7.82 -4.13
C CYS A 56 -0.77 -8.71 -4.58
N ALA A 57 0.45 -8.40 -4.16
CA ALA A 57 1.66 -9.15 -4.52
C ALA A 57 1.91 -10.26 -3.50
N ASN A 58 0.91 -11.10 -3.24
CA ASN A 58 0.93 -12.05 -2.14
C ASN A 58 1.89 -13.23 -2.34
N LYS A 59 2.44 -13.39 -3.53
CA LYS A 59 3.49 -14.37 -3.84
C LYS A 59 4.77 -13.69 -4.32
N GLY A 60 4.83 -12.38 -4.16
CA GLY A 60 5.97 -11.56 -4.56
C GLY A 60 6.63 -10.88 -3.38
N ILE A 61 7.23 -9.73 -3.63
CA ILE A 61 7.97 -8.98 -2.62
C ILE A 61 7.59 -7.50 -2.74
N VAL A 62 7.41 -6.84 -1.59
CA VAL A 62 7.22 -5.39 -1.55
C VAL A 62 8.31 -4.78 -0.69
N TYR A 63 9.02 -3.82 -1.27
CA TYR A 63 10.02 -3.03 -0.55
C TYR A 63 9.44 -1.66 -0.23
N ALA A 64 9.48 -1.28 1.03
CA ALA A 64 9.03 0.04 1.45
C ALA A 64 10.26 0.87 1.84
N LEU A 65 10.43 2.02 1.20
CA LEU A 65 11.54 2.93 1.45
C LEU A 65 11.00 4.20 2.07
N SER A 66 11.41 4.47 3.30
CA SER A 66 11.03 5.69 4.00
C SER A 66 12.12 6.75 3.85
N LEU A 67 11.72 8.01 3.71
CA LEU A 67 12.65 9.13 3.64
C LEU A 67 12.93 9.73 5.02
N ILE A 68 12.30 9.21 6.05
CA ILE A 68 12.48 9.65 7.42
C ILE A 68 12.64 8.46 8.36
#